data_d07231a7f9bca2d0727cfc13744ae8a4
#
_entry.id   d07231a7f9bca2d0727cfc13744ae8a4
#
_cell.length_a   1.000
_cell.length_b   1.000
_cell.length_c   1.000
_cell.angle_alpha   90.00
_cell.angle_beta   90.00
_cell.angle_gamma   90.00
#
_symmetry.space_group_name_H-M   'P 1'
#
loop_
_entity.id
_entity.type
_entity.pdbx_description
1 polymer ?
#
loop_
_entity_poly.entity_id
_entity_poly.type
_entity_poly.pdbx_seq_one_letter_code
_entity_poly.pdbx_strand_id
1 'polypeptide(L)'
;MNTRDQLITFSEKDNFTSHAIDVIQSAISSIGGNLLLPTVSLCHHCHIHVPAWRYHRDGKVYMAKYCKVHEISHHMIESDYEFYSELYYTQDNDQYNFNGGVLIEVTDRCNLTCPHCYHEPDNSLTDQPIDSILSQIKKWPLGEDSIHRVILSGAEPTLRKDFNELVKEIILLNPEITVSVMTNGICFADLEYLKSAKESGLSSINVGLNHPSYNDHATIRRKQIAAINNAHYLEMGISYISYTMMTLDEVDFIMNEICSNNWRSKNFRIRYGSDIGRNPGQERKFVSDIYKSIEQWCSLNGKSFERIIEADNNIYHVMARVEDNDIRIIQWCDETDIDMEELRSGPWCDFVPDGITNFLHQIIRRDVWKNKGIILPDSPPDRYKFSGNSDKGPLDLTKLYN
;
A
#
# COMPACT_ATOMS: atom_id res chain seq x y z
N MET A 1 -19.95 -20.10 21.38
CA MET A 1 -19.50 -18.89 22.07
C MET A 1 -19.28 -17.84 21.01
N ASN A 2 -19.91 -16.69 21.14
CA ASN A 2 -19.87 -15.66 20.13
C ASN A 2 -18.48 -15.00 20.18
N THR A 3 -17.74 -14.92 19.10
CA THR A 3 -16.41 -14.28 19.02
C THR A 3 -16.39 -12.87 19.61
N ARG A 4 -17.56 -12.21 19.65
CA ARG A 4 -17.76 -10.89 20.24
C ARG A 4 -17.55 -10.86 21.76
N ASP A 5 -17.93 -11.91 22.49
CA ASP A 5 -17.79 -11.97 23.95
C ASP A 5 -16.35 -12.25 24.40
N GLN A 6 -15.53 -12.87 23.53
CA GLN A 6 -14.12 -13.12 23.80
C GLN A 6 -13.24 -11.88 23.59
N LEU A 7 -13.59 -10.99 22.65
CA LEU A 7 -12.84 -9.77 22.36
C LEU A 7 -12.96 -8.71 23.46
N ILE A 8 -14.07 -8.68 24.19
CA ILE A 8 -14.34 -7.69 25.25
C ILE A 8 -13.47 -7.92 26.50
N THR A 9 -13.01 -9.14 26.74
CA THR A 9 -12.22 -9.51 27.94
C THR A 9 -10.72 -9.58 27.71
N PHE A 10 -10.24 -9.30 26.48
CA PHE A 10 -8.87 -9.54 26.07
C PHE A 10 -8.15 -8.23 25.70
N SER A 11 -7.01 -7.96 26.33
CA SER A 11 -6.15 -6.82 26.00
C SER A 11 -5.06 -7.22 25.02
N GLU A 12 -4.78 -6.40 23.99
CA GLU A 12 -3.69 -6.66 23.04
C GLU A 12 -2.35 -6.92 23.72
N LYS A 13 -2.04 -6.17 24.79
CA LYS A 13 -0.80 -6.36 25.55
C LYS A 13 -0.63 -7.76 26.15
N ASP A 14 -1.72 -8.50 26.35
CA ASP A 14 -1.66 -9.88 26.86
C ASP A 14 -1.07 -10.86 25.84
N ASN A 15 -0.94 -10.46 24.56
CA ASN A 15 -0.23 -11.24 23.55
C ASN A 15 1.30 -11.09 23.66
N PHE A 16 1.79 -9.95 24.17
CA PHE A 16 3.23 -9.63 24.14
C PHE A 16 3.91 -10.07 25.43
N THR A 17 4.17 -11.37 25.53
CA THR A 17 4.80 -12.01 26.68
C THR A 17 6.02 -12.82 26.24
N SER A 18 6.95 -13.06 27.17
CA SER A 18 8.07 -13.99 26.91
C SER A 18 7.58 -15.39 26.51
N HIS A 19 6.49 -15.85 27.11
CA HIS A 19 5.86 -17.12 26.74
C HIS A 19 5.42 -17.14 25.25
N ALA A 20 4.82 -16.06 24.75
CA ALA A 20 4.41 -15.97 23.34
C ALA A 20 5.62 -16.07 22.39
N ILE A 21 6.73 -15.42 22.76
CA ILE A 21 7.98 -15.49 21.99
C ILE A 21 8.54 -16.91 21.99
N ASP A 22 8.58 -17.58 23.16
CA ASP A 22 9.06 -18.96 23.28
C ASP A 22 8.19 -19.93 22.45
N VAL A 23 6.88 -19.73 22.43
CA VAL A 23 5.94 -20.54 21.63
C VAL A 23 6.25 -20.36 20.14
N ILE A 24 6.41 -19.11 19.66
CA ILE A 24 6.72 -18.83 18.26
C ILE A 24 8.04 -19.50 17.85
N GLN A 25 9.11 -19.28 18.62
CA GLN A 25 10.44 -19.80 18.30
C GLN A 25 10.47 -21.33 18.33
N SER A 26 9.79 -21.93 19.32
CA SER A 26 9.67 -23.38 19.42
C SER A 26 8.89 -23.99 18.26
N ALA A 27 7.79 -23.33 17.85
CA ALA A 27 7.01 -23.77 16.70
C ALA A 27 7.80 -23.71 15.39
N ILE A 28 8.55 -22.63 15.15
CA ILE A 28 9.41 -22.49 13.97
C ILE A 28 10.49 -23.58 13.98
N SER A 29 11.16 -23.78 15.11
CA SER A 29 12.21 -24.77 15.24
C SER A 29 11.70 -26.20 15.02
N SER A 30 10.50 -26.52 15.52
CA SER A 30 9.88 -27.84 15.39
C SER A 30 9.60 -28.25 13.92
N ILE A 31 9.46 -27.30 13.04
CA ILE A 31 9.23 -27.52 11.60
C ILE A 31 10.50 -27.35 10.75
N GLY A 32 11.67 -27.17 11.39
CA GLY A 32 12.94 -26.96 10.68
C GLY A 32 13.09 -25.58 10.05
N GLY A 33 12.37 -24.57 10.56
CA GLY A 33 12.49 -23.19 10.11
C GLY A 33 13.69 -22.49 10.72
N ASN A 34 14.32 -21.62 9.96
CA ASN A 34 15.41 -20.75 10.39
C ASN A 34 14.89 -19.36 10.71
N LEU A 35 15.08 -18.92 11.95
CA LEU A 35 14.65 -17.61 12.43
C LEU A 35 15.33 -16.48 11.66
N LEU A 36 14.58 -15.46 11.29
CA LEU A 36 15.06 -14.20 10.73
C LEU A 36 14.88 -13.11 11.79
N LEU A 37 13.79 -12.39 11.76
CA LEU A 37 13.58 -11.22 12.63
C LEU A 37 12.22 -11.22 13.31
N PRO A 38 12.15 -10.70 14.55
CA PRO A 38 10.88 -10.43 15.21
C PRO A 38 10.15 -9.26 14.58
N THR A 39 8.83 -9.29 14.63
CA THR A 39 7.96 -8.21 14.18
C THR A 39 6.63 -8.22 14.92
N VAL A 40 5.77 -7.26 14.61
CA VAL A 40 4.38 -7.21 15.03
C VAL A 40 3.48 -7.38 13.83
N SER A 41 2.46 -8.20 13.95
CA SER A 41 1.48 -8.43 12.89
C SER A 41 0.05 -8.45 13.44
N LEU A 42 -0.92 -8.81 12.63
CA LEU A 42 -2.30 -9.00 13.04
C LEU A 42 -2.66 -10.48 13.15
N CYS A 43 -3.45 -10.81 14.14
CA CYS A 43 -4.02 -12.16 14.25
C CYS A 43 -4.98 -12.41 13.08
N HIS A 44 -4.86 -13.54 12.41
CA HIS A 44 -5.70 -13.91 11.26
C HIS A 44 -7.20 -13.99 11.59
N HIS A 45 -7.57 -14.25 12.85
CA HIS A 45 -8.97 -14.44 13.24
C HIS A 45 -9.60 -13.19 13.87
N CYS A 46 -8.88 -12.50 14.76
CA CYS A 46 -9.45 -11.38 15.52
C CYS A 46 -8.86 -10.02 15.14
N HIS A 47 -7.86 -9.99 14.25
CA HIS A 47 -7.23 -8.77 13.72
C HIS A 47 -6.69 -7.80 14.79
N ILE A 48 -6.36 -8.31 15.97
CA ILE A 48 -5.62 -7.56 16.98
C ILE A 48 -4.12 -7.74 16.76
N HIS A 49 -3.33 -6.80 17.26
CA HIS A 49 -1.88 -6.90 17.18
C HIS A 49 -1.35 -8.06 17.99
N VAL A 50 -0.43 -8.79 17.39
CA VAL A 50 0.20 -9.97 17.98
C VAL A 50 1.70 -9.98 17.69
N PRO A 51 2.52 -10.57 18.58
CA PRO A 51 3.91 -10.83 18.29
C PRO A 51 4.02 -11.80 17.12
N ALA A 52 4.99 -11.55 16.26
CA ALA A 52 5.27 -12.36 15.11
C ALA A 52 6.77 -12.53 14.92
N TRP A 53 7.16 -13.52 14.12
CA TRP A 53 8.55 -13.76 13.76
C TRP A 53 8.65 -14.22 12.32
N ARG A 54 9.50 -13.55 11.54
CA ARG A 54 9.85 -13.98 10.18
C ARG A 54 10.84 -15.13 10.25
N TYR A 55 10.67 -16.11 9.39
CA TYR A 55 11.57 -17.24 9.28
C TYR A 55 11.61 -17.75 7.83
N HIS A 56 12.68 -18.44 7.45
CA HIS A 56 12.73 -19.09 6.14
C HIS A 56 12.75 -20.61 6.29
N ARG A 57 12.15 -21.28 5.33
CA ARG A 57 12.16 -22.74 5.19
C ARG A 57 11.91 -23.11 3.74
N ASP A 58 12.62 -24.13 3.24
CA ASP A 58 12.46 -24.69 1.89
C ASP A 58 12.51 -23.60 0.78
N GLY A 59 13.44 -22.64 0.91
CA GLY A 59 13.62 -21.55 -0.04
C GLY A 59 12.54 -20.47 -0.03
N LYS A 60 11.64 -20.46 0.95
CA LYS A 60 10.54 -19.52 1.09
C LYS A 60 10.60 -18.81 2.42
N VAL A 61 9.94 -17.64 2.51
CA VAL A 61 9.85 -16.84 3.73
C VAL A 61 8.44 -16.89 4.29
N TYR A 62 8.37 -17.04 5.59
CA TYR A 62 7.13 -17.15 6.35
C TYR A 62 7.13 -16.21 7.54
N MET A 63 5.94 -15.94 8.04
CA MET A 63 5.69 -15.26 9.30
C MET A 63 4.92 -16.20 10.24
N ALA A 64 5.47 -16.46 11.41
CA ALA A 64 4.77 -17.13 12.51
C ALA A 64 4.23 -16.09 13.47
N LYS A 65 2.97 -16.24 13.91
CA LYS A 65 2.25 -15.31 14.77
C LYS A 65 1.63 -16.05 15.93
N TYR A 66 1.62 -15.47 17.11
CA TYR A 66 0.95 -16.05 18.27
C TYR A 66 -0.14 -15.12 18.82
N CYS A 67 -1.34 -15.63 18.85
CA CYS A 67 -2.47 -14.99 19.52
C CYS A 67 -2.88 -15.82 20.73
N LYS A 68 -3.00 -15.21 21.91
CA LYS A 68 -3.41 -15.89 23.13
C LYS A 68 -4.75 -16.64 23.02
N VAL A 69 -5.63 -16.19 22.10
CA VAL A 69 -6.96 -16.80 21.87
C VAL A 69 -6.94 -17.82 20.74
N HIS A 70 -6.15 -17.55 19.68
CA HIS A 70 -6.17 -18.34 18.44
C HIS A 70 -4.87 -19.11 18.20
N GLU A 71 -3.98 -19.08 19.18
CA GLU A 71 -2.71 -19.80 19.19
C GLU A 71 -1.75 -19.41 18.04
N ILE A 72 -0.90 -20.35 17.65
CA ILE A 72 0.13 -20.14 16.63
C ILE A 72 -0.45 -20.29 15.22
N SER A 73 -0.04 -19.40 14.31
CA SER A 73 -0.33 -19.53 12.89
C SER A 73 0.91 -19.22 12.06
N HIS A 74 0.98 -19.77 10.84
CA HIS A 74 2.09 -19.60 9.92
C HIS A 74 1.56 -19.17 8.54
N HIS A 75 2.14 -18.12 7.98
CA HIS A 75 1.75 -17.56 6.68
C HIS A 75 2.99 -17.35 5.83
N MET A 76 2.93 -17.70 4.55
CA MET A 76 4.00 -17.40 3.60
C MET A 76 3.92 -15.92 3.21
N ILE A 77 5.03 -15.20 3.31
CA ILE A 77 5.11 -13.78 3.00
C ILE A 77 5.99 -13.48 1.78
N GLU A 78 6.84 -14.43 1.36
CA GLU A 78 7.59 -14.36 0.12
C GLU A 78 7.89 -15.78 -0.41
N SER A 79 7.77 -15.96 -1.72
CA SER A 79 7.97 -17.27 -2.37
C SER A 79 9.42 -17.60 -2.65
N ASP A 80 10.32 -16.62 -2.53
CA ASP A 80 11.74 -16.73 -2.84
C ASP A 80 12.61 -16.11 -1.75
N TYR A 81 13.29 -16.95 -0.98
CA TYR A 81 14.17 -16.48 0.09
C TYR A 81 15.43 -15.79 -0.41
N GLU A 82 15.99 -16.18 -1.55
CA GLU A 82 17.19 -15.52 -2.10
C GLU A 82 16.86 -14.11 -2.51
N PHE A 83 15.77 -13.92 -3.24
CA PHE A 83 15.26 -12.59 -3.60
C PHE A 83 14.96 -11.74 -2.37
N TYR A 84 14.28 -12.32 -1.37
CA TYR A 84 13.98 -11.65 -0.11
C TYR A 84 15.25 -11.22 0.64
N SER A 85 16.25 -12.11 0.74
CA SER A 85 17.48 -11.83 1.47
C SER A 85 18.30 -10.73 0.81
N GLU A 86 18.32 -10.67 -0.51
CA GLU A 86 18.96 -9.58 -1.25
C GLU A 86 18.30 -8.23 -0.97
N LEU A 87 16.97 -8.17 -0.97
CA LEU A 87 16.24 -6.95 -0.63
C LEU A 87 16.51 -6.51 0.80
N TYR A 88 16.53 -7.46 1.71
CA TYR A 88 16.61 -7.18 3.13
C TYR A 88 18.02 -6.75 3.60
N TYR A 89 19.07 -7.39 3.06
CA TYR A 89 20.46 -7.14 3.50
C TYR A 89 21.19 -6.08 2.69
N THR A 90 20.68 -5.66 1.54
CA THR A 90 21.27 -4.57 0.73
C THR A 90 20.81 -3.18 1.17
N GLN A 91 19.85 -3.08 2.06
CA GLN A 91 19.43 -1.80 2.61
C GLN A 91 20.56 -1.24 3.49
N ASP A 92 21.31 -0.30 2.92
CA ASP A 92 22.24 0.54 3.69
C ASP A 92 21.37 1.49 4.53
N ASN A 93 21.16 1.08 5.77
CA ASN A 93 20.18 1.63 6.68
C ASN A 93 20.40 3.10 7.09
N ASP A 94 21.42 3.77 6.56
CA ASP A 94 21.84 5.10 7.02
C ASP A 94 21.33 6.28 6.17
N GLN A 95 20.59 6.02 5.07
CA GLN A 95 20.06 7.08 4.20
C GLN A 95 18.54 7.01 4.05
N TYR A 96 17.82 7.14 5.13
CA TYR A 96 16.39 7.42 5.06
C TYR A 96 16.17 8.89 4.67
N ASN A 97 15.87 9.13 3.40
CA ASN A 97 15.28 10.39 2.97
C ASN A 97 13.77 10.35 3.28
N PHE A 98 13.38 11.07 4.32
CA PHE A 98 11.96 11.28 4.65
C PHE A 98 11.24 11.90 3.45
N ASN A 99 10.40 11.14 2.81
CA ASN A 99 9.67 11.56 1.60
C ASN A 99 8.29 12.17 1.93
N GLY A 100 8.21 12.84 3.06
CA GLY A 100 7.14 13.65 3.64
C GLY A 100 5.76 13.66 2.98
N GLY A 101 5.19 12.50 2.66
CA GLY A 101 3.87 12.41 2.03
C GLY A 101 2.81 11.82 2.96
N VAL A 102 1.57 12.33 2.89
CA VAL A 102 0.40 11.74 3.55
C VAL A 102 -0.66 11.36 2.53
N LEU A 103 -1.19 10.14 2.65
CA LEU A 103 -2.29 9.67 1.84
C LEU A 103 -3.60 9.82 2.63
N ILE A 104 -4.56 10.55 2.07
CA ILE A 104 -5.84 10.85 2.72
C ILE A 104 -6.98 10.29 1.86
N GLU A 105 -7.81 9.45 2.45
CA GLU A 105 -9.07 9.04 1.83
C GLU A 105 -10.10 10.16 1.95
N VAL A 106 -10.62 10.61 0.80
CA VAL A 106 -11.52 11.75 0.75
C VAL A 106 -12.94 11.39 0.33
N THR A 107 -13.16 10.20 -0.19
CA THR A 107 -14.48 9.71 -0.61
C THR A 107 -14.54 8.19 -0.68
N ASP A 108 -15.71 7.64 -0.37
CA ASP A 108 -16.02 6.21 -0.56
C ASP A 108 -16.77 5.94 -1.88
N ARG A 109 -17.05 6.97 -2.68
CA ARG A 109 -17.82 6.84 -3.93
C ARG A 109 -16.93 6.61 -5.13
N CYS A 110 -17.38 5.76 -6.07
CA CYS A 110 -16.68 5.49 -7.32
C CYS A 110 -17.66 5.31 -8.48
N ASN A 111 -17.24 5.72 -9.67
CA ASN A 111 -17.97 5.51 -10.93
C ASN A 111 -17.57 4.21 -11.66
N LEU A 112 -16.71 3.38 -11.05
CA LEU A 112 -16.30 2.08 -11.56
C LEU A 112 -16.61 0.95 -10.58
N THR A 113 -16.69 -0.27 -11.12
CA THR A 113 -16.90 -1.52 -10.38
C THR A 113 -15.78 -2.52 -10.66
N CYS A 114 -14.52 -2.09 -10.54
CA CYS A 114 -13.36 -2.92 -10.83
C CYS A 114 -13.37 -4.19 -9.97
N PRO A 115 -13.18 -5.39 -10.56
CA PRO A 115 -13.19 -6.64 -9.80
C PRO A 115 -12.01 -6.76 -8.82
N HIS A 116 -10.87 -6.16 -9.14
CA HIS A 116 -9.65 -6.13 -8.33
C HIS A 116 -9.59 -4.99 -7.31
N CYS A 117 -10.72 -4.29 -7.09
CA CYS A 117 -10.74 -3.13 -6.21
C CYS A 117 -10.57 -3.57 -4.75
N TYR A 118 -9.48 -3.10 -4.10
CA TYR A 118 -9.25 -3.30 -2.67
C TYR A 118 -10.17 -2.44 -1.79
N HIS A 119 -10.72 -1.38 -2.37
CA HIS A 119 -11.72 -0.53 -1.76
C HIS A 119 -13.11 -1.05 -2.17
N GLU A 120 -14.06 -1.10 -1.27
CA GLU A 120 -15.43 -1.49 -1.56
C GLU A 120 -16.33 -0.24 -1.63
N PRO A 121 -16.37 0.45 -2.79
CA PRO A 121 -17.05 1.73 -2.89
C PRO A 121 -18.54 1.63 -2.57
N ASP A 122 -19.04 2.61 -1.83
CA ASP A 122 -20.45 2.77 -1.50
C ASP A 122 -20.97 4.15 -1.95
N ASN A 123 -21.69 4.17 -3.07
CA ASN A 123 -22.22 5.40 -3.64
C ASN A 123 -23.41 6.00 -2.85
N SER A 124 -23.90 5.32 -1.81
CA SER A 124 -24.93 5.84 -0.90
C SER A 124 -24.36 6.74 0.19
N LEU A 125 -23.03 6.70 0.40
CA LEU A 125 -22.38 7.52 1.41
C LEU A 125 -22.18 8.96 0.93
N THR A 126 -22.14 9.86 1.89
CA THR A 126 -21.79 11.28 1.67
C THR A 126 -20.30 11.48 1.89
N ASP A 127 -19.71 12.36 1.10
CA ASP A 127 -18.30 12.73 1.26
C ASP A 127 -18.05 13.39 2.62
N GLN A 128 -16.87 13.17 3.18
CA GLN A 128 -16.44 13.87 4.38
C GLN A 128 -16.38 15.38 4.13
N PRO A 129 -16.79 16.23 5.09
CA PRO A 129 -16.60 17.68 4.99
C PRO A 129 -15.12 18.06 4.82
N ILE A 130 -14.84 19.11 4.06
CA ILE A 130 -13.47 19.62 3.86
C ILE A 130 -12.77 19.87 5.19
N ASP A 131 -13.44 20.51 6.15
CA ASP A 131 -12.87 20.78 7.49
C ASP A 131 -12.41 19.52 8.23
N SER A 132 -13.12 18.41 8.05
CA SER A 132 -12.73 17.12 8.63
C SER A 132 -11.41 16.62 8.01
N ILE A 133 -11.29 16.71 6.69
CA ILE A 133 -10.07 16.33 5.96
C ILE A 133 -8.89 17.23 6.35
N LEU A 134 -9.11 18.54 6.37
CA LEU A 134 -8.08 19.50 6.80
C LEU A 134 -7.64 19.26 8.24
N SER A 135 -8.57 18.89 9.12
CA SER A 135 -8.26 18.54 10.52
C SER A 135 -7.39 17.30 10.63
N GLN A 136 -7.56 16.33 9.72
CA GLN A 136 -6.68 15.16 9.66
C GLN A 136 -5.27 15.57 9.21
N ILE A 137 -5.16 16.39 8.15
CA ILE A 137 -3.86 16.86 7.63
C ILE A 137 -3.12 17.68 8.69
N LYS A 138 -3.82 18.56 9.42
CA LYS A 138 -3.25 19.43 10.47
C LYS A 138 -2.70 18.68 11.69
N LYS A 139 -2.98 17.40 11.84
CA LYS A 139 -2.36 16.58 12.92
C LYS A 139 -0.86 16.42 12.74
N TRP A 140 -0.36 16.72 11.56
CA TRP A 140 1.02 16.53 11.15
C TRP A 140 1.72 17.87 10.98
N PRO A 141 3.01 17.97 11.31
CA PRO A 141 3.79 19.15 10.95
C PRO A 141 3.88 19.22 9.42
N LEU A 142 3.69 20.43 8.88
CA LEU A 142 3.67 20.71 7.45
C LEU A 142 4.88 21.57 7.06
N GLY A 143 5.63 21.19 6.04
CA GLY A 143 6.77 21.96 5.54
C GLY A 143 7.93 21.09 5.05
N GLU A 144 9.05 21.73 4.76
CA GLU A 144 10.20 21.12 4.08
C GLU A 144 10.80 19.92 4.83
N ASP A 145 10.89 19.98 6.16
CA ASP A 145 11.41 18.90 7.02
C ASP A 145 10.30 17.96 7.54
N SER A 146 9.12 18.01 6.94
CA SER A 146 7.92 17.35 7.43
C SER A 146 7.07 16.88 6.26
N ILE A 147 5.72 16.95 6.38
CA ILE A 147 4.84 16.65 5.27
C ILE A 147 4.88 17.78 4.25
N HIS A 148 5.37 17.50 3.07
CA HIS A 148 5.38 18.40 1.92
C HIS A 148 4.50 17.87 0.76
N ARG A 149 3.89 16.68 0.92
CA ARG A 149 3.00 16.10 -0.08
C ARG A 149 1.72 15.56 0.54
N VAL A 150 0.58 15.94 -0.02
CA VAL A 150 -0.73 15.36 0.29
C VAL A 150 -1.22 14.59 -0.93
N ILE A 151 -1.53 13.31 -0.74
CA ILE A 151 -2.03 12.42 -1.78
C ILE A 151 -3.50 12.15 -1.51
N LEU A 152 -4.38 12.68 -2.34
CA LEU A 152 -5.81 12.42 -2.26
C LEU A 152 -6.13 11.05 -2.84
N SER A 153 -6.82 10.25 -2.07
CA SER A 153 -7.18 8.87 -2.39
C SER A 153 -8.61 8.55 -1.92
N GLY A 154 -8.91 7.29 -1.80
CA GLY A 154 -10.22 6.71 -1.52
C GLY A 154 -10.72 5.96 -2.73
N ALA A 155 -12.06 5.91 -2.92
CA ALA A 155 -12.62 5.22 -4.09
C ALA A 155 -12.32 5.98 -5.40
N GLU A 156 -12.94 7.15 -5.63
CA GLU A 156 -12.60 8.04 -6.75
C GLU A 156 -12.72 9.50 -6.33
N PRO A 157 -11.62 10.14 -5.94
CA PRO A 157 -11.61 11.52 -5.42
C PRO A 157 -12.23 12.56 -6.35
N THR A 158 -12.08 12.38 -7.66
CA THR A 158 -12.56 13.35 -8.67
C THR A 158 -14.09 13.39 -8.81
N LEU A 159 -14.82 12.50 -8.13
CA LEU A 159 -16.29 12.55 -8.04
C LEU A 159 -16.81 13.53 -7.00
N ARG A 160 -15.96 14.03 -6.12
CA ARG A 160 -16.35 15.08 -5.18
C ARG A 160 -16.73 16.34 -5.94
N LYS A 161 -17.87 16.91 -5.60
CA LYS A 161 -18.34 18.18 -6.21
C LYS A 161 -17.47 19.36 -5.81
N ASP A 162 -16.86 19.26 -4.63
CA ASP A 162 -15.97 20.25 -4.02
C ASP A 162 -14.48 19.89 -4.17
N PHE A 163 -14.12 19.02 -5.13
CA PHE A 163 -12.74 18.53 -5.30
C PHE A 163 -11.73 19.68 -5.47
N ASN A 164 -12.03 20.63 -6.36
CA ASN A 164 -11.15 21.78 -6.62
C ASN A 164 -11.04 22.71 -5.41
N GLU A 165 -12.13 22.90 -4.67
CA GLU A 165 -12.13 23.66 -3.42
C GLU A 165 -11.27 22.95 -2.36
N LEU A 166 -11.42 21.63 -2.19
CA LEU A 166 -10.58 20.82 -1.30
C LEU A 166 -9.10 20.98 -1.62
N VAL A 167 -8.70 20.85 -2.90
CA VAL A 167 -7.30 21.04 -3.33
C VAL A 167 -6.80 22.42 -2.93
N LYS A 168 -7.58 23.48 -3.21
CA LYS A 168 -7.25 24.85 -2.87
C LYS A 168 -7.09 25.07 -1.36
N GLU A 169 -8.00 24.53 -0.57
CA GLU A 169 -7.96 24.66 0.90
C GLU A 169 -6.74 23.94 1.50
N ILE A 170 -6.30 22.81 0.92
CA ILE A 170 -5.06 22.14 1.34
C ILE A 170 -3.83 23.00 1.04
N ILE A 171 -3.74 23.59 -0.14
CA ILE A 171 -2.63 24.52 -0.49
C ILE A 171 -2.61 25.75 0.43
N LEU A 172 -3.78 26.23 0.86
CA LEU A 172 -3.86 27.36 1.80
C LEU A 172 -3.34 27.02 3.21
N LEU A 173 -3.24 25.74 3.59
CA LEU A 173 -2.61 25.34 4.86
C LEU A 173 -1.12 25.65 4.88
N ASN A 174 -0.43 25.36 3.80
CA ASN A 174 0.97 25.69 3.57
C ASN A 174 1.27 25.66 2.07
N PRO A 175 1.70 26.78 1.45
CA PRO A 175 2.00 26.84 0.01
C PRO A 175 3.14 25.95 -0.46
N GLU A 176 3.97 25.42 0.44
CA GLU A 176 5.04 24.47 0.12
C GLU A 176 4.54 23.04 -0.07
N ILE A 177 3.27 22.77 0.30
CA ILE A 177 2.67 21.45 0.11
C ILE A 177 2.36 21.22 -1.37
N THR A 178 2.74 20.06 -1.87
CA THR A 178 2.27 19.55 -3.17
C THR A 178 1.05 18.68 -2.98
N VAL A 179 0.03 18.85 -3.82
CA VAL A 179 -1.17 18.01 -3.80
C VAL A 179 -1.17 17.12 -5.02
N SER A 180 -1.32 15.82 -4.82
CA SER A 180 -1.49 14.82 -5.87
C SER A 180 -2.76 14.01 -5.65
N VAL A 181 -3.23 13.31 -6.68
CA VAL A 181 -4.44 12.48 -6.59
C VAL A 181 -4.23 11.11 -7.23
N MET A 182 -4.73 10.07 -6.57
CA MET A 182 -4.93 8.75 -7.15
C MET A 182 -6.31 8.71 -7.78
N THR A 183 -6.40 8.44 -9.08
CA THR A 183 -7.66 8.48 -9.83
C THR A 183 -7.76 7.39 -10.87
N ASN A 184 -8.97 6.99 -11.20
CA ASN A 184 -9.24 6.17 -12.39
C ASN A 184 -9.20 6.97 -13.70
N GLY A 185 -9.02 8.29 -13.63
CA GLY A 185 -8.83 9.19 -14.77
C GLY A 185 -10.09 9.56 -15.56
N ILE A 186 -11.25 8.97 -15.29
CA ILE A 186 -12.45 9.16 -16.13
C ILE A 186 -12.90 10.62 -16.16
N CYS A 187 -12.92 11.29 -15.01
CA CYS A 187 -13.33 12.68 -14.93
C CYS A 187 -12.31 13.62 -15.58
N PHE A 188 -11.03 13.31 -15.51
CA PHE A 188 -9.96 14.10 -16.11
C PHE A 188 -9.77 13.87 -17.63
N ALA A 189 -10.59 13.01 -18.24
CA ALA A 189 -10.78 13.01 -19.69
C ALA A 189 -11.39 14.32 -20.19
N ASP A 190 -12.10 15.04 -19.32
CA ASP A 190 -12.52 16.43 -19.55
C ASP A 190 -11.32 17.36 -19.27
N LEU A 191 -10.81 17.99 -20.34
CA LEU A 191 -9.66 18.89 -20.27
C LEU A 191 -9.92 20.11 -19.39
N GLU A 192 -11.11 20.69 -19.46
CA GLU A 192 -11.44 21.90 -18.67
C GLU A 192 -11.54 21.56 -17.19
N TYR A 193 -12.04 20.37 -16.84
CA TYR A 193 -12.05 19.95 -15.45
C TYR A 193 -10.63 19.74 -14.91
N LEU A 194 -9.75 19.03 -15.64
CA LEU A 194 -8.36 18.85 -15.23
C LEU A 194 -7.60 20.18 -15.14
N LYS A 195 -7.84 21.10 -16.11
CA LYS A 195 -7.28 22.46 -16.08
C LYS A 195 -7.70 23.21 -14.83
N SER A 196 -8.99 23.18 -14.49
CA SER A 196 -9.53 23.81 -13.28
C SER A 196 -8.93 23.20 -12.00
N ALA A 197 -8.71 21.89 -11.96
CA ALA A 197 -8.03 21.23 -10.85
C ALA A 197 -6.55 21.67 -10.72
N LYS A 198 -5.83 21.80 -11.83
CA LYS A 198 -4.47 22.36 -11.86
C LYS A 198 -4.43 23.79 -11.36
N GLU A 199 -5.36 24.65 -11.82
CA GLU A 199 -5.49 26.03 -11.37
C GLU A 199 -5.82 26.15 -9.87
N SER A 200 -6.46 25.14 -9.30
CA SER A 200 -6.72 25.03 -7.85
C SER A 200 -5.49 24.58 -7.04
N GLY A 201 -4.40 24.18 -7.70
CA GLY A 201 -3.15 23.77 -7.06
C GLY A 201 -2.82 22.26 -7.14
N LEU A 202 -3.63 21.46 -7.88
CA LEU A 202 -3.28 20.06 -8.11
C LEU A 202 -1.99 19.96 -8.93
N SER A 203 -0.95 19.35 -8.36
CA SER A 203 0.40 19.31 -8.95
C SER A 203 0.64 18.08 -9.82
N SER A 204 0.06 16.95 -9.46
CA SER A 204 0.25 15.70 -10.20
C SER A 204 -0.91 14.72 -10.04
N ILE A 205 -0.99 13.78 -10.99
CA ILE A 205 -1.95 12.69 -10.97
C ILE A 205 -1.25 11.33 -10.99
N ASN A 206 -1.88 10.34 -10.37
CA ASN A 206 -1.56 8.94 -10.53
C ASN A 206 -2.78 8.27 -11.16
N VAL A 207 -2.64 7.80 -12.40
CA VAL A 207 -3.76 7.26 -13.17
C VAL A 207 -3.71 5.75 -13.21
N GLY A 208 -4.79 5.11 -12.75
CA GLY A 208 -4.97 3.66 -12.88
C GLY A 208 -5.38 3.28 -14.31
N LEU A 209 -4.56 2.46 -14.97
CA LEU A 209 -4.88 1.77 -16.22
C LEU A 209 -5.12 0.30 -15.94
N ASN A 210 -6.35 -0.15 -16.09
CA ASN A 210 -6.68 -1.55 -15.87
C ASN A 210 -6.52 -2.36 -17.15
N HIS A 211 -6.28 -3.68 -16.98
CA HIS A 211 -6.26 -4.60 -18.10
C HIS A 211 -7.60 -4.56 -18.85
N PRO A 212 -7.61 -4.65 -20.18
CA PRO A 212 -8.85 -4.56 -20.98
C PRO A 212 -9.93 -5.58 -20.64
N SER A 213 -9.61 -6.71 -20.02
CA SER A 213 -10.61 -7.71 -19.60
C SER A 213 -11.48 -7.28 -18.42
N TYR A 214 -11.11 -6.19 -17.72
CA TYR A 214 -11.83 -5.71 -16.54
C TYR A 214 -12.70 -4.51 -16.87
N ASN A 215 -14.00 -4.59 -16.81
CA ASN A 215 -14.98 -3.54 -17.11
C ASN A 215 -15.32 -3.37 -18.62
N ASP A 216 -16.26 -2.53 -18.95
CA ASP A 216 -16.67 -2.17 -20.33
C ASP A 216 -15.63 -1.21 -20.96
N HIS A 217 -14.67 -1.82 -21.61
CA HIS A 217 -13.31 -1.37 -21.72
C HIS A 217 -12.97 -0.26 -22.65
N ALA A 218 -13.46 -0.31 -23.87
CA ALA A 218 -12.97 0.60 -24.91
C ALA A 218 -13.26 2.07 -24.57
N THR A 219 -14.38 2.33 -23.89
CA THR A 219 -14.79 3.68 -23.50
C THR A 219 -14.04 4.15 -22.25
N ILE A 220 -13.94 3.29 -21.23
CA ILE A 220 -13.22 3.62 -19.98
C ILE A 220 -11.75 3.86 -20.30
N ARG A 221 -11.13 2.94 -21.01
CA ARG A 221 -9.71 3.03 -21.36
C ARG A 221 -9.39 4.26 -22.23
N ARG A 222 -10.24 4.61 -23.20
CA ARG A 222 -10.08 5.86 -23.97
C ARG A 222 -10.09 7.09 -23.09
N LYS A 223 -10.95 7.13 -22.05
CA LYS A 223 -10.99 8.23 -21.09
C LYS A 223 -9.74 8.27 -20.21
N GLN A 224 -9.26 7.12 -19.75
CA GLN A 224 -8.03 7.02 -18.96
C GLN A 224 -6.81 7.54 -19.77
N ILE A 225 -6.68 7.13 -21.02
CA ILE A 225 -5.63 7.61 -21.93
C ILE A 225 -5.81 9.11 -22.21
N ALA A 226 -7.05 9.58 -22.39
CA ALA A 226 -7.32 11.00 -22.57
C ALA A 226 -6.89 11.83 -21.35
N ALA A 227 -7.13 11.33 -20.11
CA ALA A 227 -6.66 12.01 -18.91
C ALA A 227 -5.13 12.14 -18.85
N ILE A 228 -4.40 11.08 -19.22
CA ILE A 228 -2.93 11.12 -19.33
C ILE A 228 -2.48 12.15 -20.38
N ASN A 229 -3.09 12.14 -21.56
CA ASN A 229 -2.78 13.09 -22.62
C ASN A 229 -3.11 14.54 -22.22
N ASN A 230 -4.22 14.75 -21.54
CA ASN A 230 -4.61 16.06 -21.02
C ASN A 230 -3.61 16.57 -19.96
N ALA A 231 -3.13 15.69 -19.09
CA ALA A 231 -2.09 16.04 -18.11
C ALA A 231 -0.78 16.45 -18.83
N HIS A 232 -0.37 15.71 -19.85
CA HIS A 232 0.79 16.07 -20.66
C HIS A 232 0.60 17.38 -21.42
N TYR A 233 -0.60 17.61 -21.97
CA TYR A 233 -0.93 18.86 -22.67
C TYR A 233 -0.86 20.06 -21.73
N LEU A 234 -1.33 19.89 -20.51
CA LEU A 234 -1.28 20.92 -19.47
C LEU A 234 0.09 21.03 -18.78
N GLU A 235 1.09 20.25 -19.18
CA GLU A 235 2.39 20.17 -18.48
C GLU A 235 2.23 19.88 -16.98
N MET A 236 1.31 18.99 -16.65
CA MET A 236 1.04 18.54 -15.30
C MET A 236 1.85 17.28 -14.98
N GLY A 237 2.29 17.15 -13.73
CA GLY A 237 3.00 15.96 -13.27
C GLY A 237 2.14 14.70 -13.39
N ILE A 238 2.74 13.59 -13.81
CA ILE A 238 2.19 12.24 -13.69
C ILE A 238 3.13 11.47 -12.77
N SER A 239 2.68 11.20 -11.56
CA SER A 239 3.48 10.47 -10.58
C SER A 239 3.70 9.03 -11.03
N TYR A 240 2.62 8.35 -11.40
CA TYR A 240 2.65 7.01 -11.95
C TYR A 240 1.50 6.78 -12.93
N ILE A 241 1.77 5.96 -13.96
CA ILE A 241 0.75 5.21 -14.69
C ILE A 241 0.71 3.82 -14.06
N SER A 242 -0.42 3.47 -13.43
CA SER A 242 -0.53 2.30 -12.57
C SER A 242 -1.34 1.19 -13.22
N TYR A 243 -0.80 -0.01 -13.26
CA TYR A 243 -1.49 -1.23 -13.71
C TYR A 243 -1.77 -2.14 -12.52
N THR A 244 -2.97 -2.72 -12.50
CA THR A 244 -3.30 -3.82 -11.59
C THR A 244 -3.58 -5.06 -12.43
N MET A 245 -2.93 -6.17 -12.14
CA MET A 245 -3.15 -7.46 -12.78
C MET A 245 -3.78 -8.45 -11.80
N MET A 246 -4.53 -9.40 -12.33
CA MET A 246 -5.18 -10.48 -11.59
C MET A 246 -4.50 -11.83 -11.85
N THR A 247 -3.74 -11.94 -12.93
CA THR A 247 -2.95 -13.10 -13.29
C THR A 247 -1.59 -12.67 -13.81
N LEU A 248 -0.56 -13.52 -13.67
CA LEU A 248 0.77 -13.21 -14.20
C LEU A 248 0.80 -13.21 -15.75
N ASP A 249 -0.15 -13.87 -16.39
CA ASP A 249 -0.26 -13.87 -17.87
C ASP A 249 -0.53 -12.47 -18.44
N GLU A 250 -1.04 -11.55 -17.62
CA GLU A 250 -1.27 -10.16 -18.01
C GLU A 250 0.02 -9.33 -18.15
N VAL A 251 1.15 -9.84 -17.65
CA VAL A 251 2.46 -9.20 -17.78
C VAL A 251 2.79 -8.93 -19.25
N ASP A 252 2.51 -9.89 -20.15
CA ASP A 252 2.77 -9.70 -21.58
C ASP A 252 2.05 -8.47 -22.16
N PHE A 253 0.76 -8.34 -21.86
CA PHE A 253 -0.01 -7.18 -22.30
C PHE A 253 0.52 -5.86 -21.70
N ILE A 254 0.74 -5.85 -20.39
CA ILE A 254 1.18 -4.64 -19.65
C ILE A 254 2.56 -4.18 -20.16
N MET A 255 3.50 -5.10 -20.29
CA MET A 255 4.86 -4.78 -20.72
C MET A 255 4.92 -4.35 -22.19
N ASN A 256 4.14 -4.99 -23.06
CA ASN A 256 3.98 -4.53 -24.43
C ASN A 256 3.43 -3.11 -24.49
N GLU A 257 2.48 -2.78 -23.64
CA GLU A 257 1.90 -1.44 -23.60
C GLU A 257 2.88 -0.40 -23.06
N ILE A 258 3.61 -0.71 -22.00
CA ILE A 258 4.66 0.18 -21.45
C ILE A 258 5.76 0.44 -22.48
N CYS A 259 6.24 -0.59 -23.17
CA CYS A 259 7.38 -0.48 -24.07
C CYS A 259 7.03 -0.03 -25.48
N SER A 260 5.78 -0.22 -25.93
CA SER A 260 5.38 0.09 -27.33
C SER A 260 4.66 1.44 -27.45
N ASN A 261 4.03 1.93 -26.40
CA ASN A 261 3.39 3.22 -26.42
C ASN A 261 4.41 4.35 -26.18
N ASN A 262 4.24 5.42 -26.92
CA ASN A 262 5.10 6.59 -26.81
C ASN A 262 4.71 7.45 -25.58
N TRP A 263 4.70 6.83 -24.41
CA TRP A 263 4.41 7.53 -23.15
C TRP A 263 5.46 8.61 -22.87
N ARG A 264 5.03 9.81 -22.59
CA ARG A 264 5.94 10.88 -22.11
C ARG A 264 6.35 10.66 -20.66
N SER A 265 5.46 10.11 -19.83
CA SER A 265 5.82 9.64 -18.48
C SER A 265 6.58 8.33 -18.60
N LYS A 266 7.64 8.20 -17.82
CA LYS A 266 8.47 6.99 -17.73
C LYS A 266 8.31 6.27 -16.38
N ASN A 267 7.40 6.74 -15.55
CA ASN A 267 7.16 6.17 -14.22
C ASN A 267 5.90 5.30 -14.25
N PHE A 268 6.10 4.03 -14.06
CA PHE A 268 5.03 3.02 -14.03
C PHE A 268 4.96 2.33 -12.68
N ARG A 269 3.75 1.86 -12.35
CA ARG A 269 3.52 1.01 -11.19
C ARG A 269 2.76 -0.23 -11.64
N ILE A 270 3.27 -1.40 -11.28
CA ILE A 270 2.60 -2.67 -11.52
C ILE A 270 2.33 -3.33 -10.18
N ARG A 271 1.09 -3.74 -9.95
CA ARG A 271 0.71 -4.48 -8.75
C ARG A 271 -0.15 -5.68 -9.11
N TYR A 272 -0.12 -6.69 -8.26
CA TYR A 272 -1.04 -7.82 -8.30
C TYR A 272 -2.27 -7.54 -7.44
N GLY A 273 -3.44 -8.00 -7.84
CA GLY A 273 -4.66 -7.89 -7.05
C GLY A 273 -4.52 -8.64 -5.73
N SER A 274 -4.96 -8.03 -4.63
CA SER A 274 -4.92 -8.62 -3.30
C SER A 274 -6.23 -9.31 -2.96
N ASP A 275 -6.19 -10.26 -2.01
CA ASP A 275 -7.35 -10.97 -1.46
C ASP A 275 -8.11 -10.09 -0.45
N ILE A 276 -8.46 -8.88 -0.87
CA ILE A 276 -9.21 -7.90 -0.08
C ILE A 276 -10.23 -7.15 -0.93
N GLY A 277 -11.21 -6.54 -0.29
CA GLY A 277 -12.25 -5.77 -0.94
C GLY A 277 -13.15 -6.62 -1.83
N ARG A 278 -13.25 -6.28 -3.10
CA ARG A 278 -14.09 -6.99 -4.09
C ARG A 278 -13.49 -8.27 -4.64
N ASN A 279 -12.31 -8.64 -4.22
CA ASN A 279 -11.55 -9.76 -4.78
C ASN A 279 -11.26 -10.88 -3.76
N PRO A 280 -12.28 -11.38 -3.04
CA PRO A 280 -12.05 -12.43 -2.05
C PRO A 280 -11.64 -13.74 -2.72
N GLY A 281 -10.65 -14.43 -2.15
CA GLY A 281 -10.15 -15.70 -2.66
C GLY A 281 -9.14 -15.58 -3.81
N GLN A 282 -8.62 -14.38 -4.08
CA GLN A 282 -7.54 -14.19 -5.04
C GLN A 282 -6.29 -14.94 -4.58
N GLU A 283 -5.73 -15.75 -5.48
CA GLU A 283 -4.42 -16.37 -5.23
C GLU A 283 -3.36 -15.30 -5.02
N ARG A 284 -2.64 -15.39 -3.90
CA ARG A 284 -1.55 -14.47 -3.61
C ARG A 284 -0.36 -14.70 -4.53
N LYS A 285 0.19 -13.62 -5.10
CA LYS A 285 1.50 -13.60 -5.75
C LYS A 285 2.39 -12.61 -5.01
N PHE A 286 3.67 -12.91 -4.96
CA PHE A 286 4.67 -12.11 -4.24
C PHE A 286 5.39 -11.16 -5.19
N VAL A 287 6.11 -10.19 -4.62
CA VAL A 287 6.91 -9.24 -5.41
C VAL A 287 7.90 -9.99 -6.30
N SER A 288 8.53 -11.05 -5.79
CA SER A 288 9.45 -11.90 -6.57
C SER A 288 8.77 -12.57 -7.76
N ASP A 289 7.51 -13.02 -7.63
CA ASP A 289 6.79 -13.66 -8.73
C ASP A 289 6.55 -12.68 -9.89
N ILE A 290 6.13 -11.45 -9.54
CA ILE A 290 5.89 -10.39 -10.52
C ILE A 290 7.22 -9.95 -11.17
N TYR A 291 8.23 -9.72 -10.35
CA TYR A 291 9.57 -9.32 -10.79
C TYR A 291 10.14 -10.31 -11.81
N LYS A 292 10.14 -11.60 -11.47
CA LYS A 292 10.62 -12.66 -12.35
C LYS A 292 9.82 -12.79 -13.64
N SER A 293 8.50 -12.58 -13.57
CA SER A 293 7.65 -12.59 -14.76
C SER A 293 8.00 -11.46 -15.72
N ILE A 294 8.28 -10.25 -15.20
CA ILE A 294 8.73 -9.11 -16.01
C ILE A 294 10.13 -9.37 -16.58
N GLU A 295 11.07 -9.85 -15.76
CA GLU A 295 12.41 -10.20 -16.19
C GLU A 295 12.40 -11.24 -17.30
N GLN A 296 11.60 -12.30 -17.16
CA GLN A 296 11.42 -13.32 -18.18
C GLN A 296 10.85 -12.74 -19.47
N TRP A 297 9.82 -11.88 -19.34
CA TRP A 297 9.25 -11.18 -20.51
C TRP A 297 10.32 -10.35 -21.24
N CYS A 298 11.13 -9.60 -20.52
CA CYS A 298 12.22 -8.83 -21.09
C CYS A 298 13.22 -9.70 -21.84
N SER A 299 13.63 -10.81 -21.23
CA SER A 299 14.53 -11.78 -21.86
C SER A 299 13.98 -12.34 -23.17
N LEU A 300 12.69 -12.73 -23.19
CA LEU A 300 12.03 -13.27 -24.38
C LEU A 300 11.85 -12.23 -25.51
N ASN A 301 11.72 -10.97 -25.15
CA ASN A 301 11.47 -9.87 -26.09
C ASN A 301 12.73 -9.05 -26.40
N GLY A 302 13.91 -9.47 -25.95
CA GLY A 302 15.18 -8.78 -26.20
C GLY A 302 15.22 -7.37 -25.62
N LYS A 303 14.58 -7.15 -24.47
CA LYS A 303 14.53 -5.88 -23.75
C LYS A 303 15.56 -5.86 -22.64
N SER A 304 16.15 -4.68 -22.39
CA SER A 304 17.00 -4.49 -21.22
C SER A 304 16.15 -4.54 -19.95
N PHE A 305 16.72 -5.15 -18.92
CA PHE A 305 16.11 -5.24 -17.60
C PHE A 305 17.18 -5.03 -16.55
N GLU A 306 16.95 -4.09 -15.66
CA GLU A 306 17.87 -3.74 -14.58
C GLU A 306 17.08 -3.56 -13.28
N ARG A 307 17.57 -4.16 -12.19
CA ARG A 307 17.06 -3.87 -10.86
C ARG A 307 17.62 -2.53 -10.38
N ILE A 308 16.73 -1.62 -10.00
CA ILE A 308 17.12 -0.37 -9.33
C ILE A 308 17.14 -0.63 -7.84
N ILE A 309 18.33 -0.47 -7.23
CA ILE A 309 18.46 -0.58 -5.78
C ILE A 309 18.14 0.78 -5.19
N GLU A 310 16.97 0.88 -4.57
CA GLU A 310 16.55 2.05 -3.78
C GLU A 310 16.51 1.68 -2.30
N ALA A 311 16.70 2.65 -1.43
CA ALA A 311 16.69 2.45 0.02
C ALA A 311 15.33 1.91 0.54
N ASP A 312 14.29 2.10 -0.25
CA ASP A 312 12.93 1.71 0.06
C ASP A 312 12.46 0.39 -0.60
N ASN A 313 13.34 -0.34 -1.29
CA ASN A 313 13.03 -1.68 -1.80
C ASN A 313 12.84 -2.65 -0.64
N ASN A 314 11.70 -3.33 -0.60
CA ASN A 314 11.36 -4.27 0.46
C ASN A 314 10.45 -5.41 -0.05
N ILE A 315 9.98 -6.28 0.85
CA ILE A 315 9.13 -7.42 0.48
C ILE A 315 7.79 -7.05 -0.18
N TYR A 316 7.37 -5.79 -0.07
CA TYR A 316 6.12 -5.31 -0.66
C TYR A 316 6.33 -4.56 -1.96
N HIS A 317 7.54 -4.15 -2.28
CA HIS A 317 7.85 -3.54 -3.56
C HIS A 317 9.33 -3.59 -3.93
N VAL A 318 9.59 -3.46 -5.21
CA VAL A 318 10.92 -3.33 -5.79
C VAL A 318 10.88 -2.43 -7.02
N MET A 319 11.96 -1.70 -7.26
CA MET A 319 12.11 -0.90 -8.47
C MET A 319 12.91 -1.65 -9.52
N ALA A 320 12.42 -1.63 -10.76
CA ALA A 320 13.13 -2.14 -11.93
C ALA A 320 13.10 -1.12 -13.05
N ARG A 321 14.13 -1.14 -13.90
CA ARG A 321 14.18 -0.37 -15.15
C ARG A 321 14.08 -1.31 -16.33
N VAL A 322 13.12 -1.05 -17.20
CA VAL A 322 12.96 -1.77 -18.47
C VAL A 322 13.12 -0.76 -19.59
N GLU A 323 14.19 -0.88 -20.37
CA GLU A 323 14.60 0.15 -21.31
C GLU A 323 14.80 1.49 -20.57
N ASP A 324 14.03 2.52 -20.91
CA ASP A 324 14.02 3.84 -20.27
C ASP A 324 12.82 4.07 -19.33
N ASN A 325 12.12 2.99 -18.94
CA ASN A 325 10.92 3.07 -18.12
C ASN A 325 11.22 2.56 -16.70
N ASP A 326 10.97 3.38 -15.70
CA ASP A 326 11.07 3.02 -14.29
C ASP A 326 9.77 2.36 -13.82
N ILE A 327 9.86 1.16 -13.32
CA ILE A 327 8.71 0.34 -12.95
C ILE A 327 8.80 0.01 -11.46
N ARG A 328 7.84 0.50 -10.68
CA ARG A 328 7.64 0.09 -9.30
C ARG A 328 6.72 -1.12 -9.28
N ILE A 329 7.26 -2.26 -8.88
CA ILE A 329 6.54 -3.51 -8.71
C ILE A 329 6.06 -3.58 -7.27
N ILE A 330 4.75 -3.72 -7.06
CA ILE A 330 4.13 -3.66 -5.73
C ILE A 330 3.24 -4.87 -5.52
N GLN A 331 3.34 -5.44 -4.33
CA GLN A 331 2.37 -6.37 -3.80
C GLN A 331 1.82 -5.82 -2.47
N TRP A 332 0.50 -5.75 -2.36
CA TRP A 332 -0.12 -5.49 -1.09
C TRP A 332 -0.05 -6.74 -0.22
N CYS A 333 0.23 -6.56 1.06
CA CYS A 333 0.07 -7.64 2.01
C CYS A 333 -1.41 -8.05 2.11
N ASP A 334 -1.67 -9.32 2.37
CA ASP A 334 -3.00 -9.78 2.74
C ASP A 334 -3.41 -9.21 4.11
N GLU A 335 -4.71 -9.24 4.40
CA GLU A 335 -5.30 -8.65 5.63
C GLU A 335 -4.52 -8.90 6.91
N THR A 336 -3.88 -10.06 7.02
CA THR A 336 -3.28 -10.52 8.26
C THR A 336 -1.78 -10.73 8.18
N ASP A 337 -1.17 -10.50 7.02
CA ASP A 337 0.28 -10.68 6.84
C ASP A 337 1.02 -9.35 6.91
N ILE A 338 0.43 -8.38 7.58
CA ILE A 338 1.06 -7.10 7.87
C ILE A 338 2.29 -7.33 8.73
N ASP A 339 3.43 -6.89 8.23
CA ASP A 339 4.67 -6.80 8.97
C ASP A 339 4.89 -5.35 9.38
N MET A 340 4.70 -5.07 10.65
CA MET A 340 4.80 -3.71 11.17
C MET A 340 6.24 -3.19 11.17
N GLU A 341 7.23 -4.08 11.28
CA GLU A 341 8.63 -3.68 11.18
C GLU A 341 9.01 -3.33 9.75
N GLU A 342 8.53 -4.11 8.78
CA GLU A 342 8.72 -3.84 7.37
C GLU A 342 8.01 -2.55 6.94
N LEU A 343 6.77 -2.34 7.41
CA LEU A 343 6.07 -1.08 7.20
C LEU A 343 6.80 0.09 7.87
N ARG A 344 7.46 -0.15 9.02
CA ARG A 344 8.25 0.85 9.73
C ARG A 344 9.56 1.19 9.02
N SER A 345 10.17 0.24 8.32
CA SER A 345 11.44 0.41 7.61
C SER A 345 11.27 0.70 6.12
N GLY A 346 10.08 0.51 5.56
CA GLY A 346 9.81 0.68 4.13
C GLY A 346 9.41 2.12 3.73
N PRO A 347 9.26 2.40 2.44
CA PRO A 347 8.91 3.73 1.92
C PRO A 347 7.55 4.23 2.39
N TRP A 348 6.76 3.34 2.90
CA TRP A 348 5.47 3.66 3.51
C TRP A 348 5.60 4.28 4.89
N CYS A 349 6.77 4.17 5.54
CA CYS A 349 7.10 4.90 6.76
C CYS A 349 7.33 6.37 6.52
N ASP A 350 7.74 6.73 5.30
CA ASP A 350 7.89 8.11 4.88
C ASP A 350 6.54 8.80 4.65
N PHE A 351 5.48 8.01 4.55
CA PHE A 351 4.13 8.53 4.68
C PHE A 351 3.76 8.50 6.15
N VAL A 352 4.06 9.48 6.87
CA VAL A 352 3.66 9.75 8.24
C VAL A 352 3.48 8.47 9.09
N PRO A 353 4.24 8.28 10.14
CA PRO A 353 4.27 7.03 10.93
C PRO A 353 2.91 6.44 11.28
N ASP A 354 1.86 7.28 11.39
CA ASP A 354 0.49 6.83 11.62
C ASP A 354 -0.38 6.79 10.33
N GLY A 355 0.10 7.32 9.19
CA GLY A 355 -0.72 7.56 8.01
C GLY A 355 -1.05 6.29 7.24
N ILE A 356 -0.08 5.54 6.76
CA ILE A 356 -0.35 4.33 5.97
C ILE A 356 -0.65 3.13 6.84
N THR A 357 -0.02 2.99 7.99
CA THR A 357 -0.44 1.99 8.96
C THR A 357 -1.90 2.19 9.30
N ASN A 358 -2.34 3.43 9.51
CA ASN A 358 -3.76 3.76 9.67
C ASN A 358 -4.58 3.51 8.40
N PHE A 359 -4.06 3.81 7.23
CA PHE A 359 -4.75 3.61 5.96
C PHE A 359 -4.95 2.12 5.66
N LEU A 360 -3.90 1.31 5.70
CA LEU A 360 -4.00 -0.14 5.55
C LEU A 360 -4.84 -0.75 6.69
N HIS A 361 -4.67 -0.31 7.93
CA HIS A 361 -5.50 -0.72 9.04
C HIS A 361 -6.95 -0.30 8.88
N GLN A 362 -7.25 0.88 8.38
CA GLN A 362 -8.63 1.34 8.17
C GLN A 362 -9.30 0.59 7.03
N ILE A 363 -8.57 0.33 5.93
CA ILE A 363 -9.10 -0.49 4.82
C ILE A 363 -9.37 -1.91 5.32
N ILE A 364 -8.36 -2.58 5.85
CA ILE A 364 -8.45 -3.95 6.33
C ILE A 364 -9.50 -4.06 7.44
N ARG A 365 -9.51 -3.14 8.37
CA ARG A 365 -10.45 -3.11 9.48
C ARG A 365 -11.87 -2.80 9.03
N ARG A 366 -12.07 -1.83 8.17
CA ARG A 366 -13.39 -1.47 7.70
C ARG A 366 -14.10 -2.65 7.04
N ASP A 367 -13.42 -3.36 6.15
CA ASP A 367 -14.02 -4.44 5.37
C ASP A 367 -14.21 -5.70 6.20
N VAL A 368 -13.20 -6.10 6.98
CA VAL A 368 -13.29 -7.30 7.82
C VAL A 368 -14.23 -7.10 9.02
N TRP A 369 -14.25 -5.92 9.62
CA TRP A 369 -15.04 -5.67 10.81
C TRP A 369 -16.47 -5.32 10.51
N LYS A 370 -16.74 -4.60 9.41
CA LYS A 370 -18.08 -4.41 8.89
C LYS A 370 -18.74 -5.77 8.65
N ASN A 371 -18.03 -6.71 8.02
CA ASN A 371 -18.54 -8.04 7.70
C ASN A 371 -18.65 -8.95 8.93
N LYS A 372 -17.78 -8.78 9.93
CA LYS A 372 -17.80 -9.57 11.20
C LYS A 372 -18.57 -8.89 12.34
N GLY A 373 -19.08 -7.68 12.13
CA GLY A 373 -19.81 -6.92 13.15
C GLY A 373 -18.93 -6.51 14.36
N ILE A 374 -17.63 -6.39 14.16
CA ILE A 374 -16.69 -5.98 15.19
C ILE A 374 -16.60 -4.45 15.21
N ILE A 375 -16.84 -3.87 16.37
CA ILE A 375 -16.63 -2.43 16.62
C ILE A 375 -15.29 -2.29 17.32
N LEU A 376 -14.38 -1.55 16.72
CA LEU A 376 -13.07 -1.29 17.29
C LEU A 376 -12.94 0.15 17.77
N PRO A 377 -12.03 0.40 18.72
CA PRO A 377 -11.71 1.75 19.12
C PRO A 377 -11.21 2.58 17.92
N ASP A 378 -11.66 3.84 17.86
CA ASP A 378 -11.49 4.77 16.73
C ASP A 378 -10.04 5.20 16.42
N SER A 379 -9.07 4.68 17.16
CA SER A 379 -7.64 4.97 16.94
C SER A 379 -6.78 3.80 17.38
N PRO A 380 -5.68 3.51 16.67
CA PRO A 380 -4.64 2.63 17.18
C PRO A 380 -4.12 3.19 18.51
N PRO A 381 -3.74 2.35 19.46
CA PRO A 381 -3.17 2.82 20.71
C PRO A 381 -1.98 3.76 20.41
N ASP A 382 -1.92 4.90 21.14
CA ASP A 382 -0.87 5.94 21.04
C ASP A 382 0.59 5.41 21.08
N ARG A 383 0.77 4.15 21.36
CA ARG A 383 2.05 3.42 21.49
C ARG A 383 2.75 3.16 20.17
N TYR A 384 2.05 3.22 19.05
CA TYR A 384 2.64 3.11 17.70
C TYR A 384 3.02 4.47 17.13
N LYS A 385 3.19 5.50 17.97
CA LYS A 385 3.92 6.70 17.59
C LYS A 385 5.39 6.29 17.45
N PHE A 386 5.74 5.94 16.25
CA PHE A 386 7.12 5.76 15.87
C PHE A 386 7.81 7.11 16.04
N SER A 387 8.46 7.31 17.17
CA SER A 387 9.44 8.40 17.28
C SER A 387 10.55 8.05 16.28
N GLY A 388 10.81 8.90 15.33
CA GLY A 388 11.85 8.73 14.30
C GLY A 388 13.28 8.67 14.82
N ASN A 389 13.50 8.03 15.94
CA ASN A 389 14.83 7.74 16.47
C ASN A 389 15.18 6.30 16.09
N SER A 390 16.08 6.23 15.13
CA SER A 390 16.75 5.06 14.60
C SER A 390 17.75 4.41 15.58
N ASP A 391 17.33 4.05 16.79
CA ASP A 391 18.10 3.06 17.55
C ASP A 391 17.72 1.67 17.04
N LYS A 392 18.43 1.28 15.97
CA LYS A 392 18.24 0.07 15.18
C LYS A 392 18.82 -1.18 15.86
N GLY A 393 18.32 -1.48 17.05
CA GLY A 393 18.42 -2.83 17.57
C GLY A 393 17.23 -3.68 17.10
N PRO A 394 17.32 -5.02 17.11
CA PRO A 394 16.16 -5.86 16.83
C PRO A 394 15.02 -5.47 17.75
N LEU A 395 13.80 -5.41 17.20
CA LEU A 395 12.58 -5.04 17.93
C LEU A 395 12.43 -5.93 19.17
N ASP A 396 12.53 -5.34 20.34
CA ASP A 396 12.30 -6.07 21.60
C ASP A 396 10.80 -6.08 21.88
N LEU A 397 10.16 -7.15 21.45
CA LEU A 397 8.71 -7.34 21.56
C LEU A 397 8.22 -7.27 23.03
N THR A 398 9.09 -7.49 24.02
CA THR A 398 8.72 -7.40 25.44
C THR A 398 8.62 -5.96 25.93
N LYS A 399 9.25 -5.00 25.22
CA LYS A 399 9.24 -3.56 25.56
C LYS A 399 8.13 -2.76 24.91
N LEU A 400 7.42 -3.33 23.93
CA LEU A 400 6.37 -2.63 23.21
C LEU A 400 5.16 -2.24 24.10
N TYR A 401 5.02 -2.85 25.27
CA TYR A 401 3.83 -2.69 26.12
C TYR A 401 4.15 -2.39 27.62
N ASN A 402 5.38 -2.03 27.94
CA ASN A 402 5.75 -1.56 29.27
C ASN A 402 5.64 -0.05 29.45
#